data_1cc44f147e6d02fe0f1e43825ef6c6cf
#
_entry.id   1cc44f147e6d02fe0f1e43825ef6c6cf
#
_cell.length_a   1.000
_cell.length_b   1.000
_cell.length_c   1.000
_cell.angle_alpha   90.00
_cell.angle_beta   90.00
_cell.angle_gamma   90.00
#
_symmetry.space_group_name_H-M   'P 1'
#
loop_
_entity.id
_entity.type
_entity.pdbx_description
1 polymer ?
#
loop_
_entity_poly.entity_id
_entity_poly.type
_entity_poly.pdbx_seq_one_letter_code
_entity_poly.pdbx_strand_id
1 'polypeptide(L)'
;MKKINIIYFLPEMKGASGGAKVIYKHSNIINNLDKDFSSEVLHLKRSFFYKLGASLDKRLKFQNIKFSGLDGKKMKISKNYSPDKNWQEIVYKKREILNFNKDKDFIILPEIWSHFAVDLELISKKINYGIFVQGFYHMFSTNNFAKLKRTYEKANLILSDSDYSIKCIKNMFPQFIKKIVRVNFSVNHPEFNIYKKKNLITYMPRKLPDHSNLLTFYLKNLLPKNWKIIPLINISQKKLEAYLAKSKFFLSFSNLDGVGIPPIEAALAGNKVIGYTGGGGIEYWKSPLFTKIEPGDIDDFGQTLLREIKNYKTDWIKISEKNRIRLLEQYSENKQLKSLINLTKVIRKFYI
;
A
#
# COMPACT_ATOMS: atom_id res chain seq x y z
N MET A 1 -20.38 16.91 -22.64
CA MET A 1 -18.91 16.82 -22.47
C MET A 1 -18.43 15.41 -22.86
N LYS A 2 -17.22 15.28 -23.41
CA LYS A 2 -16.65 13.95 -23.67
C LYS A 2 -16.39 13.24 -22.36
N LYS A 3 -16.68 11.95 -22.29
CA LYS A 3 -16.41 11.10 -21.12
C LYS A 3 -14.90 11.03 -20.85
N ILE A 4 -14.45 11.37 -19.62
CA ILE A 4 -13.04 11.33 -19.21
C ILE A 4 -12.71 9.91 -18.77
N ASN A 5 -11.60 9.36 -19.25
CA ASN A 5 -11.14 8.02 -18.91
C ASN A 5 -9.85 8.08 -18.06
N ILE A 6 -9.92 7.62 -16.83
CA ILE A 6 -8.80 7.57 -15.88
C ILE A 6 -8.11 6.21 -16.01
N ILE A 7 -6.84 6.20 -16.40
CA ILE A 7 -6.09 4.98 -16.71
C ILE A 7 -4.97 4.80 -15.68
N TYR A 8 -5.12 3.81 -14.81
CA TYR A 8 -4.09 3.44 -13.85
C TYR A 8 -3.10 2.46 -14.45
N PHE A 9 -1.82 2.70 -14.24
CA PHE A 9 -0.75 1.78 -14.59
C PHE A 9 -0.36 0.91 -13.42
N LEU A 10 -0.22 -0.40 -13.64
CA LEU A 10 0.24 -1.36 -12.65
C LEU A 10 1.24 -2.35 -13.27
N PRO A 11 2.27 -2.79 -12.49
CA PRO A 11 3.06 -3.95 -12.87
C PRO A 11 2.27 -5.25 -12.75
N GLU A 12 2.62 -6.26 -13.53
CA GLU A 12 2.28 -7.62 -13.21
C GLU A 12 2.80 -7.98 -11.81
N MET A 13 1.96 -8.54 -10.98
CA MET A 13 2.29 -8.94 -9.62
C MET A 13 2.27 -10.45 -9.51
N LYS A 14 3.30 -11.07 -8.91
CA LYS A 14 3.31 -12.52 -8.65
C LYS A 14 2.43 -12.93 -7.47
N GLY A 15 2.04 -11.99 -6.62
CA GLY A 15 1.27 -12.24 -5.42
C GLY A 15 0.51 -11.01 -4.97
N ALA A 16 -0.30 -11.15 -3.93
CA ALA A 16 -1.14 -10.09 -3.40
C ALA A 16 -0.33 -8.85 -2.99
N SER A 17 -0.79 -7.67 -3.42
CA SER A 17 -0.23 -6.37 -3.05
C SER A 17 -1.33 -5.44 -2.58
N GLY A 18 -1.17 -4.87 -1.39
CA GLY A 18 -2.12 -3.90 -0.85
C GLY A 18 -2.30 -2.69 -1.77
N GLY A 19 -1.21 -2.17 -2.31
CA GLY A 19 -1.26 -1.03 -3.24
C GLY A 19 -2.03 -1.32 -4.52
N ALA A 20 -1.88 -2.52 -5.10
CA ALA A 20 -2.65 -2.90 -6.28
C ALA A 20 -4.16 -3.05 -5.95
N LYS A 21 -4.50 -3.62 -4.79
CA LYS A 21 -5.90 -3.70 -4.33
C LYS A 21 -6.53 -2.31 -4.24
N VAL A 22 -5.81 -1.32 -3.69
CA VAL A 22 -6.28 0.06 -3.61
C VAL A 22 -6.60 0.62 -5.00
N ILE A 23 -5.72 0.41 -5.99
CA ILE A 23 -5.92 0.89 -7.36
C ILE A 23 -7.12 0.22 -8.02
N TYR A 24 -7.29 -1.09 -7.90
CA TYR A 24 -8.47 -1.79 -8.44
C TYR A 24 -9.77 -1.25 -7.82
N LYS A 25 -9.77 -1.06 -6.50
CA LYS A 25 -10.93 -0.52 -5.78
C LYS A 25 -11.23 0.93 -6.22
N HIS A 26 -10.20 1.78 -6.38
CA HIS A 26 -10.34 3.13 -6.92
C HIS A 26 -10.96 3.11 -8.33
N SER A 27 -10.41 2.28 -9.24
CA SER A 27 -10.92 2.15 -10.61
C SER A 27 -12.39 1.70 -10.64
N ASN A 28 -12.75 0.71 -9.82
CA ASN A 28 -14.13 0.24 -9.74
C ASN A 28 -15.08 1.31 -9.19
N ILE A 29 -14.70 2.00 -8.12
CA ILE A 29 -15.50 3.08 -7.55
C ILE A 29 -15.72 4.19 -8.61
N ILE A 30 -14.66 4.64 -9.30
CA ILE A 30 -14.77 5.69 -10.32
C ILE A 30 -15.76 5.29 -11.42
N ASN A 31 -15.76 4.04 -11.86
CA ASN A 31 -16.70 3.54 -12.87
C ASN A 31 -18.17 3.62 -12.43
N ASN A 32 -18.43 3.64 -11.11
CA ASN A 32 -19.77 3.68 -10.54
C ASN A 32 -20.15 5.06 -9.98
N LEU A 33 -19.24 6.06 -10.03
CA LEU A 33 -19.47 7.38 -9.44
C LEU A 33 -20.30 8.30 -10.33
N ASP A 34 -19.93 8.38 -11.61
CA ASP A 34 -20.44 9.42 -12.52
C ASP A 34 -20.35 8.92 -13.97
N LYS A 35 -21.39 9.17 -14.75
CA LYS A 35 -21.44 8.82 -16.19
C LYS A 35 -20.38 9.52 -17.02
N ASP A 36 -19.90 10.66 -16.56
CA ASP A 36 -18.86 11.46 -17.23
C ASP A 36 -17.45 10.89 -17.05
N PHE A 37 -17.28 9.89 -16.20
CA PHE A 37 -16.00 9.23 -15.94
C PHE A 37 -16.04 7.75 -16.27
N SER A 38 -14.90 7.23 -16.68
CA SER A 38 -14.60 5.79 -16.68
C SER A 38 -13.20 5.58 -16.17
N SER A 39 -12.91 4.39 -15.70
CA SER A 39 -11.57 4.04 -15.26
C SER A 39 -11.17 2.65 -15.72
N GLU A 40 -9.91 2.54 -16.13
CA GLU A 40 -9.30 1.29 -16.61
C GLU A 40 -7.96 1.07 -15.94
N VAL A 41 -7.54 -0.19 -15.84
CA VAL A 41 -6.22 -0.56 -15.33
C VAL A 41 -5.40 -1.22 -16.44
N LEU A 42 -4.23 -0.66 -16.71
CA LEU A 42 -3.26 -1.16 -17.67
C LEU A 42 -2.13 -1.89 -16.95
N HIS A 43 -1.97 -3.18 -17.25
CA HIS A 43 -0.88 -3.97 -16.71
C HIS A 43 0.31 -4.05 -17.67
N LEU A 44 1.50 -3.75 -17.14
CA LEU A 44 2.75 -3.86 -17.90
C LEU A 44 3.57 -5.06 -17.43
N LYS A 45 4.14 -5.78 -18.39
CA LYS A 45 5.05 -6.91 -18.11
C LYS A 45 6.30 -6.41 -17.42
N ARG A 46 6.74 -7.12 -16.40
CA ARG A 46 8.05 -6.93 -15.79
C ARG A 46 9.12 -7.49 -16.74
N SER A 47 10.21 -6.73 -16.94
CA SER A 47 11.34 -7.25 -17.73
C SER A 47 12.02 -8.41 -17.02
N PHE A 48 12.68 -9.28 -17.82
CA PHE A 48 13.47 -10.41 -17.32
C PHE A 48 14.59 -9.94 -16.35
N PHE A 49 15.26 -8.83 -16.66
CA PHE A 49 16.34 -8.28 -15.83
C PHE A 49 15.86 -7.79 -14.47
N TYR A 50 14.62 -7.29 -14.36
CA TYR A 50 14.01 -6.99 -13.07
C TYR A 50 13.84 -8.26 -12.22
N LYS A 51 13.43 -9.38 -12.85
CA LYS A 51 13.25 -10.67 -12.18
C LYS A 51 14.60 -11.22 -11.69
N LEU A 52 15.65 -11.07 -12.47
CA LEU A 52 17.00 -11.56 -12.16
C LEU A 52 17.66 -10.73 -11.05
N GLY A 53 17.64 -9.40 -11.13
CA GLY A 53 18.19 -8.52 -10.11
C GLY A 53 17.50 -8.65 -8.75
N ALA A 54 16.19 -8.86 -8.71
CA ALA A 54 15.45 -9.13 -7.48
C ALA A 54 15.74 -10.52 -6.88
N SER A 55 16.26 -11.47 -7.70
CA SER A 55 16.63 -12.81 -7.25
C SER A 55 18.07 -12.91 -6.78
N LEU A 56 18.98 -12.16 -7.39
CA LEU A 56 20.42 -12.31 -7.16
C LEU A 56 20.92 -11.61 -5.90
N ASP A 57 20.22 -10.60 -5.39
CA ASP A 57 20.71 -9.88 -4.23
C ASP A 57 19.60 -9.44 -3.26
N LYS A 58 19.35 -10.29 -2.29
CA LYS A 58 18.48 -9.97 -1.15
C LYS A 58 19.02 -8.86 -0.26
N ARG A 59 20.34 -8.58 -0.30
CA ARG A 59 21.02 -7.59 0.54
C ARG A 59 21.03 -6.20 -0.09
N LEU A 60 21.06 -6.14 -1.44
CA LEU A 60 21.13 -4.89 -2.21
C LEU A 60 19.76 -4.35 -2.64
N LYS A 61 18.69 -4.71 -1.95
CA LYS A 61 17.30 -4.33 -2.31
C LYS A 61 17.06 -2.83 -2.46
N PHE A 62 17.94 -1.99 -1.98
CA PHE A 62 17.78 -0.53 -2.00
C PHE A 62 18.82 0.22 -2.82
N GLN A 63 20.03 -0.33 -3.02
CA GLN A 63 21.12 0.41 -3.68
C GLN A 63 21.20 0.18 -5.20
N ASN A 64 20.67 -0.92 -5.73
CA ASN A 64 20.80 -1.27 -7.14
C ASN A 64 19.54 -1.89 -7.76
N ILE A 65 18.36 -1.39 -7.44
CA ILE A 65 17.23 -1.66 -8.33
C ILE A 65 17.49 -0.81 -9.59
N LYS A 66 18.35 -1.33 -10.46
CA LYS A 66 18.39 -0.89 -11.86
C LYS A 66 17.05 -1.29 -12.46
N PHE A 67 16.06 -0.40 -12.36
CA PHE A 67 14.86 -0.44 -13.18
C PHE A 67 15.21 -0.12 -14.66
N SER A 68 16.48 -0.27 -15.03
CA SER A 68 17.08 -0.04 -16.32
C SER A 68 16.62 -0.99 -17.44
N GLY A 69 15.65 -1.83 -17.19
CA GLY A 69 15.17 -2.80 -18.19
C GLY A 69 13.94 -2.34 -18.97
N LEU A 70 13.43 -1.15 -18.75
CA LEU A 70 12.33 -0.60 -19.51
C LEU A 70 12.77 0.71 -20.16
N ASP A 71 13.54 0.62 -21.25
CA ASP A 71 13.49 1.60 -22.29
C ASP A 71 12.04 1.69 -22.76
N GLY A 72 11.47 2.89 -22.81
CA GLY A 72 10.09 3.11 -23.23
C GLY A 72 9.72 2.46 -24.57
N LYS A 73 10.72 2.19 -25.39
CA LYS A 73 10.63 1.44 -26.65
C LYS A 73 10.26 -0.05 -26.51
N LYS A 74 10.30 -0.64 -25.28
CA LYS A 74 10.05 -2.07 -25.03
C LYS A 74 8.96 -2.35 -24.00
N MET A 75 8.11 -1.38 -23.68
CA MET A 75 6.96 -1.63 -22.81
C MET A 75 6.01 -2.62 -23.48
N LYS A 76 5.78 -3.77 -22.83
CA LYS A 76 4.82 -4.76 -23.30
C LYS A 76 3.62 -4.80 -22.36
N ILE A 77 2.43 -4.66 -22.93
CA ILE A 77 1.19 -4.88 -22.19
C ILE A 77 1.09 -6.35 -21.82
N SER A 78 0.64 -6.62 -20.62
CA SER A 78 0.33 -7.95 -20.15
C SER A 78 -1.11 -8.31 -20.46
N LYS A 79 -1.38 -8.76 -21.68
CA LYS A 79 -2.74 -9.10 -22.13
C LYS A 79 -3.38 -10.24 -21.32
N ASN A 80 -2.58 -11.22 -20.93
CA ASN A 80 -3.07 -12.45 -20.25
C ASN A 80 -2.89 -12.40 -18.72
N TYR A 81 -2.55 -11.24 -18.15
CA TYR A 81 -2.40 -11.14 -16.72
C TYR A 81 -3.77 -11.14 -16.03
N SER A 82 -3.90 -11.99 -15.03
CA SER A 82 -4.97 -11.97 -14.05
C SER A 82 -4.36 -11.87 -12.66
N PRO A 83 -4.94 -11.07 -11.76
CA PRO A 83 -4.55 -11.10 -10.35
C PRO A 83 -4.70 -12.51 -9.80
N ASP A 84 -3.84 -12.86 -8.83
CA ASP A 84 -3.90 -14.16 -8.15
C ASP A 84 -5.32 -14.41 -7.62
N LYS A 85 -5.84 -15.62 -7.83
CA LYS A 85 -7.18 -16.07 -7.37
C LYS A 85 -7.38 -15.93 -5.85
N ASN A 86 -6.30 -15.82 -5.07
CA ASN A 86 -6.36 -15.48 -3.64
C ASN A 86 -6.73 -14.02 -3.35
N TRP A 87 -6.73 -13.17 -4.37
CA TRP A 87 -7.30 -11.84 -4.28
C TRP A 87 -8.79 -12.02 -4.54
N GLN A 88 -9.61 -11.87 -3.53
CA GLN A 88 -11.06 -11.88 -3.65
C GLN A 88 -11.50 -11.04 -4.86
N GLU A 89 -12.59 -11.45 -5.51
CA GLU A 89 -13.23 -10.86 -6.68
C GLU A 89 -13.08 -9.34 -6.76
N ILE A 90 -11.93 -8.89 -7.27
CA ILE A 90 -11.67 -7.47 -7.45
C ILE A 90 -12.13 -7.13 -8.86
N VAL A 91 -13.29 -6.54 -8.95
CA VAL A 91 -13.83 -6.07 -10.22
C VAL A 91 -13.05 -4.83 -10.67
N TYR A 92 -12.47 -4.89 -11.86
CA TYR A 92 -11.86 -3.74 -12.52
C TYR A 92 -11.95 -3.91 -14.05
N LYS A 93 -11.93 -2.79 -14.77
CA LYS A 93 -11.90 -2.80 -16.22
C LYS A 93 -10.46 -2.79 -16.72
N LYS A 94 -10.10 -3.79 -17.52
CA LYS A 94 -8.75 -3.95 -18.07
C LYS A 94 -8.59 -3.13 -19.36
N ARG A 95 -7.41 -2.46 -19.49
CA ARG A 95 -6.99 -1.82 -20.74
C ARG A 95 -5.92 -2.64 -21.44
N GLU A 96 -6.02 -2.79 -22.74
CA GLU A 96 -5.11 -3.62 -23.54
C GLU A 96 -4.34 -2.86 -24.63
N ILE A 97 -4.43 -1.53 -24.66
CA ILE A 97 -3.76 -0.70 -25.67
C ILE A 97 -2.96 0.44 -25.01
N LEU A 98 -1.81 0.79 -25.61
CA LEU A 98 -0.93 1.92 -25.24
C LEU A 98 -1.18 3.17 -26.10
N ASN A 99 -2.39 3.37 -26.59
CA ASN A 99 -2.76 4.57 -27.31
C ASN A 99 -3.59 5.48 -26.39
N PHE A 100 -3.22 6.75 -26.28
CA PHE A 100 -3.86 7.72 -25.38
C PHE A 100 -4.34 8.93 -26.16
N ASN A 101 -5.55 9.37 -25.81
CA ASN A 101 -6.18 10.56 -26.39
C ASN A 101 -6.09 11.72 -25.39
N LYS A 102 -5.41 12.81 -25.78
CA LYS A 102 -5.21 14.01 -24.95
C LYS A 102 -6.50 14.69 -24.50
N ASP A 103 -7.60 14.52 -25.26
CA ASP A 103 -8.87 15.20 -25.01
C ASP A 103 -9.79 14.44 -24.05
N LYS A 104 -9.40 13.24 -23.62
CA LYS A 104 -10.24 12.43 -22.73
C LYS A 104 -9.49 11.49 -21.76
N ASP A 105 -8.22 11.17 -22.02
CA ASP A 105 -7.49 10.21 -21.18
C ASP A 105 -6.64 10.93 -20.13
N PHE A 106 -6.79 10.57 -18.87
CA PHE A 106 -5.96 10.99 -17.76
C PHE A 106 -5.17 9.77 -17.24
N ILE A 107 -3.85 9.84 -17.32
CA ILE A 107 -2.98 8.71 -16.97
C ILE A 107 -2.55 8.84 -15.50
N ILE A 108 -2.62 7.76 -14.73
CA ILE A 108 -2.08 7.71 -13.37
C ILE A 108 -0.94 6.69 -13.33
N LEU A 109 0.29 7.20 -13.18
CA LEU A 109 1.50 6.40 -13.06
C LEU A 109 1.78 6.09 -11.59
N PRO A 110 2.20 4.87 -11.24
CA PRO A 110 2.73 4.59 -9.91
C PRO A 110 4.08 5.29 -9.75
N GLU A 111 4.43 5.64 -8.52
CA GLU A 111 5.70 6.32 -8.19
C GLU A 111 6.93 5.59 -8.71
N ILE A 112 6.92 4.26 -8.66
CA ILE A 112 8.02 3.41 -9.15
C ILE A 112 8.28 3.55 -10.65
N TRP A 113 7.29 4.00 -11.42
CA TRP A 113 7.33 4.16 -12.86
C TRP A 113 7.00 5.59 -13.32
N SER A 114 7.09 6.56 -12.42
CA SER A 114 6.82 7.96 -12.76
C SER A 114 7.66 8.46 -13.95
N HIS A 115 8.91 7.97 -14.07
CA HIS A 115 9.80 8.31 -15.18
C HIS A 115 9.26 7.87 -16.57
N PHE A 116 8.30 6.95 -16.64
CA PHE A 116 7.65 6.53 -17.88
C PHE A 116 6.82 7.64 -18.54
N ALA A 117 6.49 8.71 -17.82
CA ALA A 117 5.86 9.87 -18.44
C ALA A 117 6.68 10.43 -19.63
N VAL A 118 8.01 10.33 -19.55
CA VAL A 118 8.93 10.71 -20.64
C VAL A 118 8.92 9.64 -21.74
N ASP A 119 9.07 8.37 -21.35
CA ASP A 119 9.22 7.25 -22.28
C ASP A 119 7.92 6.96 -23.07
N LEU A 120 6.76 7.24 -22.45
CA LEU A 120 5.44 7.15 -23.10
C LEU A 120 5.07 8.42 -23.89
N GLU A 121 5.99 9.36 -24.00
CA GLU A 121 5.75 10.63 -24.69
C GLU A 121 4.54 11.42 -24.14
N LEU A 122 4.14 11.19 -22.88
CA LEU A 122 2.99 11.90 -22.29
C LEU A 122 3.23 13.40 -22.27
N ILE A 123 4.48 13.81 -21.98
CA ILE A 123 4.86 15.22 -21.92
C ILE A 123 4.85 15.86 -23.31
N SER A 124 5.48 15.23 -24.32
CA SER A 124 5.58 15.76 -25.68
C SER A 124 4.21 15.79 -26.38
N LYS A 125 3.38 14.79 -26.15
CA LYS A 125 2.01 14.72 -26.71
C LYS A 125 0.97 15.48 -25.88
N LYS A 126 1.39 16.19 -24.82
CA LYS A 126 0.51 16.95 -23.92
C LYS A 126 -0.66 16.11 -23.36
N ILE A 127 -0.40 14.85 -23.05
CA ILE A 127 -1.35 13.97 -22.36
C ILE A 127 -1.36 14.33 -20.89
N ASN A 128 -2.55 14.57 -20.33
CA ASN A 128 -2.70 14.84 -18.90
C ASN A 128 -2.36 13.60 -18.07
N TYR A 129 -1.54 13.76 -17.03
CA TYR A 129 -1.18 12.66 -16.15
C TYR A 129 -0.95 13.09 -14.70
N GLY A 130 -1.14 12.15 -13.80
CA GLY A 130 -0.79 12.25 -12.39
C GLY A 130 0.16 11.13 -11.96
N ILE A 131 0.78 11.29 -10.80
CA ILE A 131 1.63 10.30 -10.18
C ILE A 131 1.01 9.89 -8.86
N PHE A 132 0.76 8.59 -8.65
CA PHE A 132 0.22 8.07 -7.41
C PHE A 132 1.35 7.53 -6.54
N VAL A 133 1.67 8.26 -5.47
CA VAL A 133 2.70 7.92 -4.50
C VAL A 133 2.06 7.17 -3.34
N GLN A 134 2.08 5.84 -3.42
CA GLN A 134 1.63 4.94 -2.35
C GLN A 134 2.74 4.62 -1.34
N GLY A 135 4.00 4.85 -1.71
CA GLY A 135 5.14 4.71 -0.83
C GLY A 135 6.27 5.65 -1.24
N PHE A 136 6.49 6.73 -0.49
CA PHE A 136 7.52 7.71 -0.79
C PHE A 136 8.88 7.08 -1.10
N TYR A 137 9.24 6.02 -0.40
CA TYR A 137 10.51 5.31 -0.58
C TYR A 137 10.71 4.72 -1.97
N HIS A 138 9.63 4.49 -2.72
CA HIS A 138 9.69 3.93 -4.07
C HIS A 138 9.86 5.00 -5.16
N MET A 139 9.79 6.28 -4.82
CA MET A 139 10.04 7.38 -5.77
C MET A 139 11.45 7.34 -6.34
N PHE A 140 12.41 6.82 -5.55
CA PHE A 140 13.83 6.71 -5.91
C PHE A 140 14.16 5.47 -6.77
N SER A 141 13.17 4.86 -7.37
CA SER A 141 13.37 3.70 -8.27
C SER A 141 14.14 4.04 -9.56
N THR A 142 14.32 5.33 -9.87
CA THR A 142 15.20 5.80 -10.94
C THR A 142 16.44 6.48 -10.36
N ASN A 143 17.62 6.14 -10.89
CA ASN A 143 18.88 6.79 -10.51
C ASN A 143 19.05 8.19 -11.17
N ASN A 144 18.12 8.58 -12.04
CA ASN A 144 18.18 9.86 -12.74
C ASN A 144 17.25 10.89 -12.07
N PHE A 145 17.82 11.65 -11.12
CA PHE A 145 17.07 12.66 -10.40
C PHE A 145 16.51 13.77 -11.31
N ALA A 146 17.24 14.18 -12.35
CA ALA A 146 16.75 15.20 -13.29
C ALA A 146 15.53 14.71 -14.05
N LYS A 147 15.53 13.44 -14.52
CA LYS A 147 14.37 12.81 -15.16
C LYS A 147 13.20 12.71 -14.18
N LEU A 148 13.45 12.32 -12.93
CA LEU A 148 12.44 12.25 -11.89
C LEU A 148 11.82 13.63 -11.64
N LYS A 149 12.65 14.65 -11.37
CA LYS A 149 12.20 16.03 -11.14
C LYS A 149 11.33 16.54 -12.28
N ARG A 150 11.80 16.39 -13.54
CA ARG A 150 11.04 16.79 -14.74
C ARG A 150 9.67 16.10 -14.81
N THR A 151 9.60 14.83 -14.48
CA THR A 151 8.35 14.06 -14.48
C THR A 151 7.35 14.61 -13.46
N TYR A 152 7.79 14.90 -12.23
CA TYR A 152 6.94 15.50 -11.20
C TYR A 152 6.57 16.96 -11.52
N GLU A 153 7.49 17.72 -12.11
CA GLU A 153 7.26 19.09 -12.55
C GLU A 153 6.17 19.17 -13.61
N LYS A 154 6.13 18.24 -14.57
CA LYS A 154 5.17 18.22 -15.68
C LYS A 154 3.88 17.46 -15.35
N ALA A 155 3.82 16.72 -14.24
CA ALA A 155 2.59 16.11 -13.79
C ALA A 155 1.52 17.16 -13.46
N ASN A 156 0.28 16.88 -13.82
CA ASN A 156 -0.87 17.71 -13.46
C ASN A 156 -1.20 17.56 -11.98
N LEU A 157 -1.09 16.34 -11.45
CA LEU A 157 -1.40 15.98 -10.06
C LEU A 157 -0.34 15.05 -9.46
N ILE A 158 -0.18 15.13 -8.13
CA ILE A 158 0.56 14.16 -7.33
C ILE A 158 -0.43 13.62 -6.30
N LEU A 159 -0.78 12.34 -6.43
CA LEU A 159 -1.71 11.67 -5.54
C LEU A 159 -0.94 10.95 -4.43
N SER A 160 -1.47 10.91 -3.23
CA SER A 160 -0.96 10.04 -2.17
C SER A 160 -2.06 9.63 -1.20
N ASP A 161 -1.94 8.43 -0.66
CA ASP A 161 -2.83 7.86 0.36
C ASP A 161 -2.23 7.92 1.78
N SER A 162 -1.06 8.56 1.93
CA SER A 162 -0.30 8.64 3.18
C SER A 162 0.09 10.08 3.51
N ASP A 163 -0.21 10.53 4.73
CA ASP A 163 0.22 11.84 5.24
C ASP A 163 1.74 11.92 5.35
N TYR A 164 2.40 10.79 5.68
CA TYR A 164 3.85 10.71 5.70
C TYR A 164 4.45 10.94 4.31
N SER A 165 3.93 10.26 3.30
CA SER A 165 4.38 10.45 1.91
C SER A 165 4.12 11.88 1.43
N ILE A 166 2.97 12.47 1.76
CA ILE A 166 2.65 13.88 1.46
C ILE A 166 3.67 14.82 2.11
N LYS A 167 3.99 14.61 3.39
CA LYS A 167 5.00 15.40 4.11
C LYS A 167 6.37 15.31 3.42
N CYS A 168 6.80 14.10 3.07
CA CYS A 168 8.08 13.88 2.38
C CYS A 168 8.12 14.54 1.00
N ILE A 169 7.03 14.44 0.22
CA ILE A 169 6.92 15.11 -1.09
C ILE A 169 6.99 16.63 -0.94
N LYS A 170 6.28 17.19 0.03
CA LYS A 170 6.31 18.64 0.31
C LYS A 170 7.71 19.13 0.68
N ASN A 171 8.44 18.35 1.47
CA ASN A 171 9.82 18.71 1.86
C ASN A 171 10.78 18.60 0.69
N MET A 172 10.65 17.58 -0.15
CA MET A 172 11.53 17.36 -1.29
C MET A 172 11.23 18.29 -2.47
N PHE A 173 9.94 18.60 -2.69
CA PHE A 173 9.46 19.40 -3.80
C PHE A 173 8.44 20.46 -3.34
N PRO A 174 8.87 21.47 -2.55
CA PRO A 174 7.94 22.48 -2.00
C PRO A 174 7.17 23.24 -3.09
N GLN A 175 7.76 23.38 -4.28
CA GLN A 175 7.12 24.04 -5.44
C GLN A 175 5.90 23.26 -6.00
N PHE A 176 5.72 21.98 -5.64
CA PHE A 176 4.62 21.16 -6.16
C PHE A 176 3.45 21.00 -5.18
N ILE A 177 3.46 21.71 -4.05
CA ILE A 177 2.45 21.60 -2.99
C ILE A 177 1.01 21.72 -3.55
N LYS A 178 0.79 22.67 -4.47
CA LYS A 178 -0.55 22.91 -5.08
C LYS A 178 -1.05 21.77 -5.97
N LYS A 179 -0.18 20.84 -6.37
CA LYS A 179 -0.53 19.65 -7.18
C LYS A 179 -0.88 18.43 -6.34
N ILE A 180 -0.65 18.46 -5.03
CA ILE A 180 -0.84 17.31 -4.15
C ILE A 180 -2.32 17.14 -3.83
N VAL A 181 -2.85 15.96 -4.10
CA VAL A 181 -4.22 15.55 -3.79
C VAL A 181 -4.17 14.30 -2.91
N ARG A 182 -4.76 14.38 -1.72
CA ARG A 182 -4.97 13.20 -0.88
C ARG A 182 -6.06 12.33 -1.50
N VAL A 183 -5.76 11.04 -1.71
CA VAL A 183 -6.72 10.00 -2.05
C VAL A 183 -6.70 8.95 -0.96
N ASN A 184 -7.87 8.61 -0.44
CA ASN A 184 -7.96 7.65 0.65
C ASN A 184 -8.20 6.24 0.10
N PHE A 185 -7.83 5.25 0.87
CA PHE A 185 -8.23 3.86 0.68
C PHE A 185 -9.11 3.42 1.85
N SER A 186 -9.83 2.33 1.66
CA SER A 186 -10.55 1.70 2.76
C SER A 186 -9.98 0.32 3.06
N VAL A 187 -10.01 -0.03 4.32
CA VAL A 187 -9.69 -1.37 4.77
C VAL A 187 -10.99 -2.16 4.85
N ASN A 188 -11.01 -3.34 4.21
CA ASN A 188 -12.13 -4.25 4.37
C ASN A 188 -12.20 -4.65 5.84
N HIS A 189 -13.31 -4.32 6.46
CA HIS A 189 -13.68 -4.81 7.77
C HIS A 189 -14.77 -5.87 7.53
N PRO A 190 -14.40 -7.16 7.38
CA PRO A 190 -15.42 -8.18 7.59
C PRO A 190 -15.95 -7.90 8.99
N GLU A 191 -17.25 -8.04 9.20
CA GLU A 191 -17.78 -8.11 10.56
C GLU A 191 -17.00 -9.22 11.25
N PHE A 192 -15.90 -8.83 11.88
CA PHE A 192 -15.13 -9.77 12.65
C PHE A 192 -16.08 -10.23 13.76
N ASN A 193 -16.67 -11.39 13.59
CA ASN A 193 -17.14 -12.14 14.74
C ASN A 193 -15.95 -12.20 15.66
N ILE A 194 -15.88 -11.28 16.61
CA ILE A 194 -14.77 -11.17 17.55
C ILE A 194 -14.91 -12.38 18.48
N TYR A 195 -14.39 -13.50 18.00
CA TYR A 195 -14.32 -14.74 18.73
C TYR A 195 -13.52 -14.52 20.01
N LYS A 196 -13.79 -15.34 21.01
CA LYS A 196 -12.96 -15.41 22.22
C LYS A 196 -11.49 -15.49 21.81
N LYS A 197 -10.72 -14.44 22.11
CA LYS A 197 -9.31 -14.36 21.75
C LYS A 197 -8.52 -15.49 22.39
N LYS A 198 -7.58 -16.08 21.65
CA LYS A 198 -6.68 -17.13 22.08
C LYS A 198 -5.30 -16.55 22.41
N ASN A 199 -4.53 -17.25 23.21
CA ASN A 199 -3.13 -16.91 23.47
C ASN A 199 -2.29 -17.15 22.22
N LEU A 200 -2.53 -16.33 21.20
CA LEU A 200 -1.96 -16.44 19.88
C LEU A 200 -1.37 -15.09 19.47
N ILE A 201 -0.14 -15.16 19.00
CA ILE A 201 0.62 -14.05 18.42
C ILE A 201 0.80 -14.37 16.95
N THR A 202 0.47 -13.42 16.07
CA THR A 202 0.65 -13.57 14.63
C THR A 202 1.53 -12.47 14.07
N TYR A 203 2.20 -12.73 12.94
CA TYR A 203 3.05 -11.77 12.26
C TYR A 203 3.25 -12.13 10.78
N MET A 204 3.70 -11.15 10.00
CA MET A 204 4.04 -11.34 8.58
C MET A 204 5.54 -11.07 8.37
N PRO A 205 6.38 -12.10 8.17
CA PRO A 205 7.85 -11.95 8.10
C PRO A 205 8.35 -11.35 6.78
N ARG A 206 7.50 -11.19 5.76
CA ARG A 206 7.89 -10.92 4.37
C ARG A 206 8.84 -9.74 4.18
N LYS A 207 8.70 -8.68 4.97
CA LYS A 207 9.51 -7.44 4.78
C LYS A 207 10.83 -7.46 5.53
N LEU A 208 10.83 -7.97 6.74
CA LEU A 208 12.00 -8.07 7.61
C LEU A 208 12.09 -9.48 8.20
N PRO A 209 12.39 -10.50 7.38
CA PRO A 209 12.48 -11.88 7.85
C PRO A 209 13.55 -12.06 8.94
N ASP A 210 14.69 -11.37 8.82
CA ASP A 210 15.77 -11.48 9.78
C ASP A 210 15.36 -10.97 11.16
N HIS A 211 14.68 -9.81 11.24
CA HIS A 211 14.17 -9.28 12.52
C HIS A 211 13.12 -10.21 13.14
N SER A 212 12.21 -10.75 12.33
CA SER A 212 11.19 -11.67 12.84
C SER A 212 11.79 -12.99 13.33
N ASN A 213 12.82 -13.50 12.65
CA ASN A 213 13.54 -14.70 13.07
C ASN A 213 14.33 -14.47 14.37
N LEU A 214 15.02 -13.33 14.48
CA LEU A 214 15.73 -12.96 15.71
C LEU A 214 14.77 -12.83 16.90
N LEU A 215 13.63 -12.15 16.72
CA LEU A 215 12.65 -12.01 17.79
C LEU A 215 12.05 -13.37 18.19
N THR A 216 11.71 -14.23 17.25
CA THR A 216 11.17 -15.56 17.58
C THR A 216 12.22 -16.44 18.28
N PHE A 217 13.48 -16.32 17.90
CA PHE A 217 14.58 -16.99 18.59
C PHE A 217 14.75 -16.45 20.03
N TYR A 218 14.77 -15.13 20.22
CA TYR A 218 14.83 -14.45 21.51
C TYR A 218 13.73 -14.95 22.46
N LEU A 219 12.52 -15.10 21.95
CA LEU A 219 11.34 -15.49 22.72
C LEU A 219 11.24 -16.99 23.01
N LYS A 220 12.09 -17.83 22.41
CA LYS A 220 11.95 -19.30 22.43
C LYS A 220 11.77 -19.90 23.82
N ASN A 221 12.51 -19.41 24.80
CA ASN A 221 12.46 -19.89 26.17
C ASN A 221 11.74 -18.92 27.15
N LEU A 222 11.38 -17.74 26.68
CA LEU A 222 10.75 -16.69 27.50
C LEU A 222 9.24 -16.68 27.35
N LEU A 223 8.72 -17.19 26.24
CA LEU A 223 7.29 -17.20 25.97
C LEU A 223 6.59 -18.22 26.88
N PRO A 224 5.50 -17.86 27.58
CA PRO A 224 4.76 -18.80 28.42
C PRO A 224 4.25 -20.00 27.60
N LYS A 225 4.30 -21.21 28.15
CA LYS A 225 3.97 -22.48 27.45
C LYS A 225 2.59 -22.52 26.79
N ASN A 226 1.63 -21.75 27.29
CA ASN A 226 0.26 -21.69 26.77
C ASN A 226 0.09 -20.65 25.65
N TRP A 227 1.17 -20.01 25.16
CA TRP A 227 1.17 -19.09 24.03
C TRP A 227 1.77 -19.71 22.78
N LYS A 228 1.28 -19.27 21.60
CA LYS A 228 1.79 -19.69 20.30
C LYS A 228 2.11 -18.48 19.44
N ILE A 229 3.24 -18.55 18.73
CA ILE A 229 3.62 -17.57 17.68
C ILE A 229 3.47 -18.25 16.33
N ILE A 230 2.73 -17.60 15.38
CA ILE A 230 2.45 -18.16 14.05
C ILE A 230 2.79 -17.13 12.97
N PRO A 231 3.73 -17.46 12.05
CA PRO A 231 3.99 -16.66 10.87
C PRO A 231 2.85 -16.84 9.85
N LEU A 232 2.35 -15.73 9.31
CA LEU A 232 1.33 -15.70 8.26
C LEU A 232 2.03 -15.56 6.90
N ILE A 233 2.30 -16.68 6.24
CA ILE A 233 3.04 -16.75 4.98
C ILE A 233 2.19 -17.44 3.92
N ASN A 234 2.02 -16.82 2.77
CA ASN A 234 1.32 -17.38 1.60
C ASN A 234 -0.08 -17.97 1.92
N ILE A 235 -0.81 -17.31 2.80
CA ILE A 235 -2.16 -17.70 3.19
C ILE A 235 -3.22 -16.91 2.41
N SER A 236 -4.39 -17.50 2.22
CA SER A 236 -5.53 -16.80 1.61
C SER A 236 -6.08 -15.71 2.54
N GLN A 237 -6.78 -14.74 1.96
CA GLN A 237 -7.43 -13.66 2.72
C GLN A 237 -8.35 -14.21 3.82
N LYS A 238 -9.16 -15.23 3.52
CA LYS A 238 -10.06 -15.89 4.47
C LYS A 238 -9.30 -16.51 5.67
N LYS A 239 -8.14 -17.14 5.40
CA LYS A 239 -7.28 -17.68 6.47
C LYS A 239 -6.65 -16.56 7.30
N LEU A 240 -6.19 -15.49 6.65
CA LEU A 240 -5.66 -14.31 7.33
C LEU A 240 -6.68 -13.75 8.33
N GLU A 241 -7.89 -13.47 7.88
CA GLU A 241 -8.99 -12.97 8.70
C GLU A 241 -9.30 -13.89 9.88
N ALA A 242 -9.32 -15.21 9.65
CA ALA A 242 -9.56 -16.19 10.71
C ALA A 242 -8.44 -16.21 11.78
N TYR A 243 -7.18 -16.01 11.38
CA TYR A 243 -6.07 -15.89 12.33
C TYR A 243 -6.15 -14.58 13.12
N LEU A 244 -6.35 -13.45 12.46
CA LEU A 244 -6.46 -12.14 13.10
C LEU A 244 -7.66 -12.10 14.07
N ALA A 245 -8.82 -12.67 13.71
CA ALA A 245 -9.99 -12.73 14.58
C ALA A 245 -9.70 -13.47 15.91
N LYS A 246 -8.84 -14.50 15.89
CA LYS A 246 -8.51 -15.33 17.06
C LYS A 246 -7.29 -14.83 17.83
N SER A 247 -6.40 -14.05 17.24
CA SER A 247 -5.13 -13.63 17.84
C SER A 247 -5.33 -12.53 18.88
N LYS A 248 -4.56 -12.55 19.95
CA LYS A 248 -4.45 -11.45 20.92
C LYS A 248 -3.47 -10.38 20.44
N PHE A 249 -2.37 -10.80 19.83
CA PHE A 249 -1.32 -9.90 19.36
C PHE A 249 -1.01 -10.09 17.89
N PHE A 250 -0.66 -8.98 17.26
CA PHE A 250 -0.04 -8.95 15.95
C PHE A 250 1.29 -8.22 16.03
N LEU A 251 2.38 -8.85 15.54
CA LEU A 251 3.69 -8.20 15.49
C LEU A 251 3.93 -7.60 14.11
N SER A 252 4.24 -6.32 14.09
CA SER A 252 4.51 -5.56 12.87
C SER A 252 6.01 -5.46 12.62
N PHE A 253 6.46 -6.10 11.55
CA PHE A 253 7.80 -5.94 10.99
C PHE A 253 7.75 -5.08 9.72
N SER A 254 6.98 -3.99 9.77
CA SER A 254 6.86 -3.04 8.66
C SER A 254 8.17 -2.29 8.46
N ASN A 255 8.61 -2.20 7.20
CA ASN A 255 9.78 -1.44 6.81
C ASN A 255 9.53 -0.72 5.51
N LEU A 256 9.76 0.60 5.50
CA LEU A 256 9.59 1.46 4.33
C LEU A 256 8.20 1.27 3.67
N ASP A 257 7.17 1.33 4.49
CA ASP A 257 5.78 1.24 4.05
C ASP A 257 5.16 2.62 3.81
N GLY A 258 4.31 2.71 2.80
CA GLY A 258 3.50 3.91 2.57
C GLY A 258 2.53 4.15 3.73
N VAL A 259 1.68 3.19 4.02
CA VAL A 259 0.77 3.19 5.18
C VAL A 259 0.92 1.90 6.01
N GLY A 260 0.99 0.73 5.37
CA GLY A 260 1.06 -0.56 6.07
C GLY A 260 -0.34 -1.05 6.47
N ILE A 261 -1.05 -1.71 5.55
CA ILE A 261 -2.42 -2.20 5.75
C ILE A 261 -2.53 -3.30 6.82
N PRO A 262 -1.63 -4.32 6.88
CA PRO A 262 -1.80 -5.44 7.80
C PRO A 262 -1.90 -5.08 9.30
N PRO A 263 -1.14 -4.11 9.84
CA PRO A 263 -1.33 -3.65 11.21
C PRO A 263 -2.73 -3.05 11.46
N ILE A 264 -3.30 -2.35 10.47
CA ILE A 264 -4.66 -1.79 10.57
C ILE A 264 -5.69 -2.92 10.62
N GLU A 265 -5.59 -3.90 9.70
CA GLU A 265 -6.47 -5.08 9.67
C GLU A 265 -6.40 -5.84 11.00
N ALA A 266 -5.21 -6.03 11.54
CA ALA A 266 -5.02 -6.69 12.83
C ALA A 266 -5.67 -5.92 13.99
N ALA A 267 -5.46 -4.61 14.07
CA ALA A 267 -6.07 -3.78 15.10
C ALA A 267 -7.60 -3.78 15.02
N LEU A 268 -8.16 -3.65 13.81
CA LEU A 268 -9.60 -3.74 13.58
C LEU A 268 -10.17 -5.11 13.97
N ALA A 269 -9.42 -6.18 13.76
CA ALA A 269 -9.76 -7.52 14.25
C ALA A 269 -9.62 -7.70 15.77
N GLY A 270 -9.30 -6.65 16.52
CA GLY A 270 -9.18 -6.64 17.97
C GLY A 270 -7.85 -7.18 18.50
N ASN A 271 -6.80 -7.21 17.69
CA ASN A 271 -5.46 -7.50 18.17
C ASN A 271 -4.81 -6.25 18.77
N LYS A 272 -3.98 -6.44 19.79
CA LYS A 272 -3.01 -5.42 20.18
C LYS A 272 -1.81 -5.53 19.24
N VAL A 273 -1.42 -4.43 18.62
CA VAL A 273 -0.34 -4.41 17.62
C VAL A 273 0.92 -3.85 18.23
N ILE A 274 2.03 -4.60 18.13
CA ILE A 274 3.34 -4.19 18.66
C ILE A 274 4.35 -4.23 17.51
N GLY A 275 5.23 -3.24 17.41
CA GLY A 275 6.37 -3.29 16.48
C GLY A 275 6.62 -2.01 15.70
N TYR A 276 7.10 -2.17 14.47
CA TYR A 276 7.60 -1.08 13.64
C TYR A 276 6.48 -0.42 12.85
N THR A 277 6.50 0.91 12.79
CA THR A 277 5.49 1.71 12.04
C THR A 277 5.69 1.65 10.54
N GLY A 278 6.88 1.29 10.05
CA GLY A 278 7.23 1.33 8.63
C GLY A 278 7.34 2.73 8.03
N GLY A 279 7.32 3.77 8.87
CA GLY A 279 7.31 5.18 8.46
C GLY A 279 5.91 5.70 8.20
N GLY A 280 5.24 5.25 7.14
CA GLY A 280 3.88 5.72 6.80
C GLY A 280 2.80 5.35 7.82
N GLY A 281 2.97 4.26 8.55
CA GLY A 281 2.04 3.85 9.59
C GLY A 281 1.94 4.82 10.78
N ILE A 282 2.87 5.74 10.94
CA ILE A 282 2.89 6.70 12.05
C ILE A 282 1.59 7.51 12.17
N GLU A 283 0.86 7.69 11.07
CA GLU A 283 -0.39 8.45 11.04
C GLU A 283 -1.52 7.80 11.86
N TYR A 284 -1.51 6.47 12.04
CA TYR A 284 -2.51 5.74 12.82
C TYR A 284 -1.95 5.05 14.06
N TRP A 285 -0.63 5.05 14.27
CA TRP A 285 0.04 4.34 15.35
C TRP A 285 -0.19 5.01 16.70
N LYS A 286 -1.34 4.73 17.32
CA LYS A 286 -1.77 5.37 18.58
C LYS A 286 -2.17 4.34 19.62
N SER A 287 -1.76 4.59 20.88
CA SER A 287 -2.24 3.84 22.04
C SER A 287 -3.78 3.93 22.16
N PRO A 288 -4.46 2.92 22.66
CA PRO A 288 -3.92 1.66 23.20
C PRO A 288 -3.78 0.55 22.14
N LEU A 289 -4.22 0.75 20.87
CA LEU A 289 -4.22 -0.29 19.84
C LEU A 289 -2.80 -0.68 19.41
N PHE A 290 -1.90 0.29 19.42
CA PHE A 290 -0.56 0.16 18.86
C PHE A 290 0.51 0.53 19.87
N THR A 291 1.54 -0.30 19.97
CA THR A 291 2.76 -0.03 20.73
C THR A 291 3.94 0.02 19.76
N LYS A 292 4.58 1.18 19.68
CA LYS A 292 5.72 1.40 18.77
C LYS A 292 6.99 0.80 19.36
N ILE A 293 7.77 0.14 18.51
CA ILE A 293 9.14 -0.29 18.75
C ILE A 293 10.04 0.37 17.70
N GLU A 294 11.22 0.78 18.09
CA GLU A 294 12.20 1.28 17.13
C GLU A 294 12.77 0.13 16.28
N PRO A 295 12.91 0.33 14.95
CA PRO A 295 13.39 -0.72 14.06
C PRO A 295 14.78 -1.23 14.45
N GLY A 296 14.90 -2.55 14.67
CA GLY A 296 16.17 -3.19 15.05
C GLY A 296 16.33 -3.45 16.55
N ASP A 297 15.57 -2.81 17.40
CA ASP A 297 15.59 -3.05 18.85
C ASP A 297 14.80 -4.32 19.18
N ILE A 298 15.48 -5.46 19.07
CA ILE A 298 14.89 -6.78 19.30
C ILE A 298 14.67 -7.02 20.80
N ASP A 299 15.53 -6.47 21.66
CA ASP A 299 15.38 -6.63 23.12
C ASP A 299 14.14 -5.88 23.60
N ASP A 300 13.99 -4.57 23.31
CA ASP A 300 12.78 -3.83 23.67
C ASP A 300 11.52 -4.47 23.06
N PHE A 301 11.61 -5.00 21.83
CA PHE A 301 10.47 -5.69 21.22
C PHE A 301 10.05 -6.92 22.04
N GLY A 302 11.02 -7.75 22.43
CA GLY A 302 10.77 -8.94 23.22
C GLY A 302 10.23 -8.62 24.62
N GLN A 303 10.89 -7.70 25.35
CA GLN A 303 10.48 -7.29 26.69
C GLN A 303 9.10 -6.62 26.69
N THR A 304 8.84 -5.76 25.70
CA THR A 304 7.53 -5.13 25.55
C THR A 304 6.43 -6.16 25.28
N LEU A 305 6.65 -7.13 24.39
CA LEU A 305 5.68 -8.20 24.16
C LEU A 305 5.41 -9.02 25.42
N LEU A 306 6.45 -9.42 26.17
CA LEU A 306 6.30 -10.19 27.40
C LEU A 306 5.53 -9.40 28.48
N ARG A 307 5.82 -8.11 28.63
CA ARG A 307 5.08 -7.19 29.50
C ARG A 307 3.61 -7.10 29.13
N GLU A 308 3.31 -6.95 27.83
CA GLU A 308 1.96 -6.87 27.30
C GLU A 308 1.19 -8.20 27.44
N ILE A 309 1.87 -9.34 27.34
CA ILE A 309 1.30 -10.67 27.62
C ILE A 309 0.88 -10.77 29.09
N LYS A 310 1.75 -10.36 30.02
CA LYS A 310 1.48 -10.38 31.47
C LYS A 310 0.31 -9.47 31.84
N ASN A 311 0.20 -8.33 31.19
CA ASN A 311 -0.80 -7.29 31.49
C ASN A 311 -2.05 -7.36 30.59
N TYR A 312 -2.22 -8.42 29.78
CA TYR A 312 -3.33 -8.51 28.85
C TYR A 312 -4.68 -8.57 29.58
N LYS A 313 -5.54 -7.61 29.31
CA LYS A 313 -6.89 -7.53 29.91
C LYS A 313 -7.85 -8.48 29.19
N THR A 314 -8.61 -9.26 29.94
CA THR A 314 -9.61 -10.20 29.38
C THR A 314 -10.73 -9.51 28.63
N ASP A 315 -11.06 -8.27 29.02
CA ASP A 315 -12.06 -7.40 28.40
C ASP A 315 -11.44 -6.43 27.35
N TRP A 316 -10.24 -6.75 26.84
CA TRP A 316 -9.52 -5.94 25.86
C TRP A 316 -10.39 -5.49 24.67
N ILE A 317 -11.27 -6.35 24.20
CA ILE A 317 -12.16 -6.05 23.08
C ILE A 317 -13.07 -4.85 23.40
N LYS A 318 -13.60 -4.80 24.62
CA LYS A 318 -14.42 -3.68 25.13
C LYS A 318 -13.57 -2.42 25.32
N ILE A 319 -12.41 -2.56 25.96
CA ILE A 319 -11.48 -1.44 26.20
C ILE A 319 -11.05 -0.77 24.88
N SER A 320 -10.78 -1.57 23.85
CA SER A 320 -10.27 -1.09 22.56
C SER A 320 -11.35 -0.58 21.59
N GLU A 321 -12.63 -0.81 21.87
CA GLU A 321 -13.73 -0.58 20.93
C GLU A 321 -13.78 0.84 20.36
N LYS A 322 -13.79 1.84 21.22
CA LYS A 322 -13.82 3.27 20.79
C LYS A 322 -12.66 3.62 19.85
N ASN A 323 -11.46 3.06 20.10
CA ASN A 323 -10.29 3.33 19.28
C ASN A 323 -10.34 2.57 17.95
N ARG A 324 -10.90 1.35 17.95
CA ARG A 324 -11.14 0.57 16.72
C ARG A 324 -12.17 1.26 15.82
N ILE A 325 -13.25 1.78 16.38
CA ILE A 325 -14.26 2.56 15.64
C ILE A 325 -13.60 3.78 14.98
N ARG A 326 -12.80 4.56 15.71
CA ARG A 326 -12.06 5.70 15.14
C ARG A 326 -11.11 5.31 14.03
N LEU A 327 -10.41 4.18 14.19
CA LEU A 327 -9.52 3.64 13.17
C LEU A 327 -10.30 3.23 11.93
N LEU A 328 -11.45 2.56 12.09
CA LEU A 328 -12.33 2.18 11.00
C LEU A 328 -12.88 3.40 10.26
N GLU A 329 -13.30 4.44 10.98
CA GLU A 329 -13.74 5.71 10.38
C GLU A 329 -12.63 6.37 9.56
N GLN A 330 -11.37 6.29 10.04
CA GLN A 330 -10.21 6.85 9.32
C GLN A 330 -10.00 6.17 7.97
N TYR A 331 -10.23 4.85 7.87
CA TYR A 331 -10.05 4.03 6.68
C TYR A 331 -11.37 3.48 6.14
N SER A 332 -12.44 4.27 6.24
CA SER A 332 -13.79 3.91 5.81
C SER A 332 -13.99 4.05 4.30
N GLU A 333 -14.94 3.28 3.77
CA GLU A 333 -15.37 3.40 2.37
C GLU A 333 -15.93 4.78 2.04
N ASN A 334 -16.61 5.42 2.99
CA ASN A 334 -17.14 6.78 2.81
C ASN A 334 -16.02 7.81 2.61
N LYS A 335 -14.92 7.72 3.40
CA LYS A 335 -13.76 8.61 3.20
C LYS A 335 -13.06 8.34 1.87
N GLN A 336 -12.94 7.08 1.48
CA GLN A 336 -12.41 6.71 0.17
C GLN A 336 -13.27 7.30 -0.95
N LEU A 337 -14.58 7.09 -0.91
CA LEU A 337 -15.55 7.62 -1.87
C LEU A 337 -15.45 9.14 -2.00
N LYS A 338 -15.50 9.88 -0.88
CA LYS A 338 -15.38 11.33 -0.86
C LYS A 338 -14.07 11.83 -1.49
N SER A 339 -12.95 11.14 -1.23
CA SER A 339 -11.66 11.51 -1.82
C SER A 339 -11.62 11.27 -3.33
N LEU A 340 -12.26 10.22 -3.83
CA LEU A 340 -12.35 9.96 -5.27
C LEU A 340 -13.32 10.91 -6.00
N ILE A 341 -14.42 11.31 -5.37
CA ILE A 341 -15.28 12.39 -5.87
C ILE A 341 -14.48 13.69 -6.00
N ASN A 342 -13.67 14.03 -5.00
CA ASN A 342 -12.79 15.20 -5.09
C ASN A 342 -11.77 15.06 -6.22
N LEU A 343 -11.14 13.89 -6.37
CA LEU A 343 -10.19 13.60 -7.43
C LEU A 343 -10.82 13.81 -8.81
N THR A 344 -12.02 13.27 -9.06
CA THR A 344 -12.69 13.41 -10.35
C THR A 344 -13.04 14.88 -10.64
N LYS A 345 -13.48 15.66 -9.64
CA LYS A 345 -13.70 17.11 -9.77
C LYS A 345 -12.42 17.86 -10.14
N VAL A 346 -11.29 17.50 -9.56
CA VAL A 346 -10.00 18.14 -9.86
C VAL A 346 -9.54 17.76 -11.27
N ILE A 347 -9.65 16.48 -11.67
CA ILE A 347 -9.27 16.03 -13.01
C ILE A 347 -10.12 16.70 -14.09
N ARG A 348 -11.41 16.90 -13.85
CA ARG A 348 -12.32 17.57 -14.80
C ARG A 348 -11.83 18.94 -15.24
N LYS A 349 -11.17 19.70 -14.35
CA LYS A 349 -10.64 21.04 -14.65
C LYS A 349 -9.56 21.06 -15.74
N PHE A 350 -8.95 19.93 -16.06
CA PHE A 350 -7.96 19.84 -17.13
C PHE A 350 -8.58 19.60 -18.53
N TYR A 351 -9.91 19.45 -18.61
CA TYR A 351 -10.66 19.14 -19.83
C TYR A 351 -11.77 20.17 -20.12
N ILE A 352 -11.85 21.22 -19.32
CA ILE A 352 -12.68 22.40 -19.52
C ILE A 352 -11.79 23.52 -20.05
#